data_88785e8320f76871fbab4b372bbbbf34
#
_entry.id   88785e8320f76871fbab4b372bbbbf34
#
_cell.length_a   1.000
_cell.length_b   1.000
_cell.length_c   1.000
_cell.angle_alpha   90.00
_cell.angle_beta   90.00
_cell.angle_gamma   90.00
#
_symmetry.space_group_name_H-M   'P 1'
#
loop_
_entity.id
_entity.type
_entity.pdbx_description
1 polymer ?
#
loop_
_entity_poly.entity_id
_entity_poly.type
_entity_poly.pdbx_seq_one_letter_code
_entity_poly.pdbx_strand_id
1 'polypeptide(L)'
;MMRKLFAGIAIGCLTLTAPPRAAEPNWHLVATVAESCSCTISCPCNFGGEPNRNPCEGNRLIAIKSGHYETTDLAGVSFLVTFNMRNWSKIYLNDKVSAQQEKAVEALLPIAFAGFHRGMLSFTKAPITMDITEKRVRFSGPESSVDMEVMSGFGGKPVQIKNLPNPAYQDYTQYKSVAHKHASDKATWSHSGTNGFTSTMELGSKN
;
A
#
# COMPACT_ATOMS: atom_id res chain seq x y z
N MET A 1 -40.40 70.83 22.61
CA MET A 1 -39.27 70.57 21.69
C MET A 1 -38.45 69.35 22.24
N MET A 2 -38.69 68.18 21.69
CA MET A 2 -37.99 66.94 22.12
C MET A 2 -36.97 66.53 21.05
N ARG A 3 -35.68 66.58 21.35
CA ARG A 3 -34.58 66.12 20.50
C ARG A 3 -34.40 64.60 20.69
N LYS A 4 -34.67 63.84 19.64
CA LYS A 4 -34.36 62.40 19.59
C LYS A 4 -32.89 62.21 19.21
N LEU A 5 -32.08 61.61 20.12
CA LEU A 5 -30.76 61.09 19.81
C LEU A 5 -30.88 59.71 19.11
N PHE A 6 -30.33 59.57 17.93
CA PHE A 6 -30.14 58.31 17.28
C PHE A 6 -28.73 57.81 17.63
N ALA A 7 -28.63 56.68 18.36
CA ALA A 7 -27.40 55.98 18.58
C ALA A 7 -27.17 54.97 17.42
N GLY A 8 -26.15 55.23 16.60
CA GLY A 8 -25.76 54.30 15.53
C GLY A 8 -24.94 53.15 16.10
N ILE A 9 -25.43 51.94 15.95
CA ILE A 9 -24.66 50.70 16.28
C ILE A 9 -23.83 50.37 15.05
N ALA A 10 -22.49 50.51 15.19
CA ALA A 10 -21.53 50.01 14.19
C ALA A 10 -21.33 48.51 14.37
N ILE A 11 -21.86 47.70 13.45
CA ILE A 11 -21.63 46.27 13.39
C ILE A 11 -20.26 46.03 12.75
N GLY A 12 -19.24 45.76 13.57
CA GLY A 12 -17.93 45.36 13.11
C GLY A 12 -17.96 43.96 12.49
N CYS A 13 -17.74 43.83 11.18
CA CYS A 13 -17.58 42.56 10.50
C CYS A 13 -16.20 41.96 10.90
N LEU A 14 -16.19 40.98 11.82
CA LEU A 14 -15.01 40.14 12.05
C LEU A 14 -14.86 39.21 10.84
N THR A 15 -13.89 39.49 9.97
CA THR A 15 -13.46 38.57 8.94
C THR A 15 -12.65 37.45 9.58
N LEU A 16 -13.28 36.30 9.77
CA LEU A 16 -12.60 35.05 10.13
C LEU A 16 -11.74 34.64 8.94
N THR A 17 -10.44 34.96 8.98
CA THR A 17 -9.47 34.40 8.04
C THR A 17 -9.25 32.93 8.38
N ALA A 18 -9.70 32.01 7.49
CA ALA A 18 -9.39 30.61 7.62
C ALA A 18 -7.86 30.40 7.65
N PRO A 19 -7.34 29.53 8.52
CA PRO A 19 -5.91 29.25 8.52
C PRO A 19 -5.48 28.72 7.15
N PRO A 20 -4.29 29.06 6.67
CA PRO A 20 -3.76 28.54 5.42
C PRO A 20 -3.72 27.00 5.47
N ARG A 21 -4.34 26.35 4.50
CA ARG A 21 -4.26 24.90 4.35
C ARG A 21 -2.80 24.55 4.12
N ALA A 22 -2.26 23.65 4.94
CA ALA A 22 -0.90 23.13 4.72
C ALA A 22 -0.80 22.59 3.28
N ALA A 23 0.29 22.93 2.60
CA ALA A 23 0.54 22.42 1.27
C ALA A 23 0.59 20.87 1.31
N GLU A 24 0.01 20.23 0.31
CA GLU A 24 0.13 18.77 0.20
C GLU A 24 1.61 18.41 -0.04
N PRO A 25 2.13 17.35 0.60
CA PRO A 25 3.52 16.97 0.42
C PRO A 25 3.79 16.59 -1.03
N ASN A 26 4.98 16.95 -1.52
CA ASN A 26 5.47 16.50 -2.83
C ASN A 26 6.07 15.10 -2.70
N TRP A 27 5.50 14.13 -3.41
CA TRP A 27 6.00 12.76 -3.38
C TRP A 27 5.70 12.01 -4.68
N HIS A 28 6.55 11.06 -4.99
CA HIS A 28 6.39 10.16 -6.13
C HIS A 28 7.08 8.83 -5.85
N LEU A 29 6.47 7.71 -6.24
CA LEU A 29 7.00 6.36 -6.07
C LEU A 29 6.80 5.54 -7.33
N VAL A 30 7.86 4.87 -7.75
CA VAL A 30 7.82 3.73 -8.67
C VAL A 30 8.31 2.49 -7.93
N ALA A 31 7.48 1.47 -7.80
CA ALA A 31 7.81 0.29 -7.00
C ALA A 31 7.41 -1.00 -7.70
N THR A 32 8.13 -2.08 -7.42
CA THR A 32 7.61 -3.44 -7.63
C THR A 32 6.68 -3.77 -6.49
N VAL A 33 5.46 -4.20 -6.83
CA VAL A 33 4.53 -4.83 -5.91
C VAL A 33 4.51 -6.32 -6.18
N ALA A 34 4.60 -7.12 -5.13
CA ALA A 34 4.36 -8.55 -5.17
C ALA A 34 3.39 -8.92 -4.05
N GLU A 35 2.31 -9.61 -4.38
CA GLU A 35 1.30 -9.98 -3.38
C GLU A 35 0.85 -11.42 -3.56
N SER A 36 0.60 -12.09 -2.43
CA SER A 36 -0.21 -13.29 -2.38
C SER A 36 -1.36 -13.09 -1.38
N CYS A 37 -2.54 -13.56 -1.73
CA CYS A 37 -3.72 -13.50 -0.87
C CYS A 37 -4.53 -14.81 -0.87
N SER A 38 -5.43 -14.95 0.09
CA SER A 38 -6.27 -16.15 0.27
C SER A 38 -7.33 -16.35 -0.80
N CYS A 39 -7.61 -15.34 -1.64
CA CYS A 39 -8.61 -15.44 -2.71
C CYS A 39 -8.23 -16.47 -3.78
N THR A 40 -9.23 -16.93 -4.54
CA THR A 40 -8.99 -17.72 -5.75
C THR A 40 -8.33 -16.88 -6.86
N ILE A 41 -7.74 -17.54 -7.81
CA ILE A 41 -7.14 -16.92 -9.01
C ILE A 41 -8.26 -16.66 -10.04
N SER A 42 -8.38 -15.50 -10.65
CA SER A 42 -7.79 -14.23 -10.28
C SER A 42 -8.64 -13.56 -9.23
N CYS A 43 -7.99 -12.85 -8.29
CA CYS A 43 -8.70 -12.22 -7.19
C CYS A 43 -9.68 -11.15 -7.68
N PRO A 44 -11.00 -11.24 -7.36
CA PRO A 44 -11.99 -10.26 -7.80
C PRO A 44 -11.69 -8.82 -7.36
N CYS A 45 -11.02 -8.62 -6.21
CA CYS A 45 -10.64 -7.29 -5.72
C CYS A 45 -9.81 -6.50 -6.73
N ASN A 46 -8.99 -7.17 -7.54
CA ASN A 46 -8.17 -6.52 -8.55
C ASN A 46 -9.00 -5.97 -9.72
N PHE A 47 -10.25 -6.44 -9.84
CA PHE A 47 -11.22 -6.02 -10.86
C PHE A 47 -12.34 -5.15 -10.29
N GLY A 48 -12.16 -4.59 -9.10
CA GLY A 48 -13.17 -3.76 -8.44
C GLY A 48 -14.31 -4.53 -7.77
N GLY A 49 -14.20 -5.86 -7.67
CA GLY A 49 -15.16 -6.71 -6.98
C GLY A 49 -14.81 -6.93 -5.50
N GLU A 50 -15.68 -7.66 -4.81
CA GLU A 50 -15.44 -8.07 -3.42
C GLU A 50 -14.56 -9.33 -3.37
N PRO A 51 -13.79 -9.53 -2.27
CA PRO A 51 -13.03 -10.76 -2.06
C PRO A 51 -13.94 -11.99 -2.06
N ASN A 52 -13.52 -13.07 -2.72
CA ASN A 52 -14.26 -14.33 -2.70
C ASN A 52 -13.82 -15.27 -1.55
N ARG A 53 -13.04 -14.77 -0.61
CA ARG A 53 -12.69 -15.40 0.66
C ARG A 53 -12.88 -14.40 1.79
N ASN A 54 -13.47 -14.84 2.87
CA ASN A 54 -13.66 -14.05 4.08
C ASN A 54 -13.21 -14.89 5.29
N PRO A 55 -12.15 -14.49 5.98
CA PRO A 55 -11.36 -13.28 5.76
C PRO A 55 -10.50 -13.33 4.48
N CYS A 56 -10.25 -12.16 3.90
CA CYS A 56 -9.24 -11.99 2.85
C CYS A 56 -7.90 -11.66 3.51
N GLU A 57 -7.03 -12.65 3.57
CA GLU A 57 -5.71 -12.60 4.19
C GLU A 57 -4.65 -12.45 3.11
N GLY A 58 -3.66 -11.62 3.35
CA GLY A 58 -2.62 -11.38 2.35
C GLY A 58 -1.29 -10.90 2.91
N ASN A 59 -0.26 -11.10 2.10
CA ASN A 59 1.08 -10.55 2.28
C ASN A 59 1.46 -9.80 1.01
N ARG A 60 1.82 -8.52 1.16
CA ARG A 60 2.24 -7.64 0.06
C ARG A 60 3.62 -7.07 0.33
N LEU A 61 4.54 -7.35 -0.55
CA LEU A 61 5.84 -6.69 -0.62
C LEU A 61 5.73 -5.46 -1.53
N ILE A 62 6.29 -4.35 -1.09
CA ILE A 62 6.51 -3.14 -1.87
C ILE A 62 8.00 -2.86 -1.86
N ALA A 63 8.64 -2.88 -3.03
CA ALA A 63 10.05 -2.60 -3.22
C ALA A 63 10.21 -1.38 -4.13
N ILE A 64 10.56 -0.24 -3.54
CA ILE A 64 10.66 1.04 -4.22
C ILE A 64 11.91 1.04 -5.09
N LYS A 65 11.73 1.19 -6.41
CA LYS A 65 12.81 1.29 -7.41
C LYS A 65 13.37 2.69 -7.49
N SER A 66 12.47 3.67 -7.47
CA SER A 66 12.79 5.10 -7.47
C SER A 66 11.65 5.90 -6.86
N GLY A 67 11.95 7.09 -6.39
CA GLY A 67 10.96 7.99 -5.85
C GLY A 67 11.46 8.80 -4.67
N HIS A 68 10.60 9.68 -4.19
CA HIS A 68 10.92 10.58 -3.10
C HIS A 68 9.68 10.91 -2.27
N TYR A 69 9.92 11.33 -1.06
CA TYR A 69 8.96 12.07 -0.23
C TYR A 69 9.64 13.37 0.21
N GLU A 70 9.10 14.51 -0.23
CA GLU A 70 9.77 15.81 -0.15
C GLU A 70 11.18 15.70 -0.73
N THR A 71 12.19 15.99 0.06
CA THR A 71 13.61 15.90 -0.32
C THR A 71 14.24 14.54 -0.02
N THR A 72 13.50 13.60 0.55
CA THR A 72 14.04 12.29 0.95
C THR A 72 13.95 11.31 -0.20
N ASP A 73 15.09 10.80 -0.67
CA ASP A 73 15.15 9.71 -1.65
C ASP A 73 14.71 8.39 -1.01
N LEU A 74 13.79 7.69 -1.68
CA LEU A 74 13.23 6.41 -1.26
C LEU A 74 13.69 5.23 -2.12
N ALA A 75 14.60 5.42 -3.06
CA ALA A 75 15.14 4.32 -3.86
C ALA A 75 15.76 3.24 -2.96
N GLY A 76 15.44 1.96 -3.23
CA GLY A 76 15.91 0.81 -2.45
C GLY A 76 15.16 0.54 -1.15
N VAL A 77 14.24 1.41 -0.75
CA VAL A 77 13.36 1.14 0.41
C VAL A 77 12.40 0.00 0.07
N SER A 78 12.21 -0.91 1.01
CA SER A 78 11.21 -1.97 0.88
C SER A 78 10.45 -2.18 2.19
N PHE A 79 9.20 -2.59 2.09
CA PHE A 79 8.38 -2.94 3.23
C PHE A 79 7.38 -4.05 2.88
N LEU A 80 7.06 -4.85 3.88
CA LEU A 80 6.10 -5.94 3.82
C LEU A 80 4.85 -5.57 4.61
N VAL A 81 3.69 -5.71 3.98
CA VAL A 81 2.40 -5.56 4.64
C VAL A 81 1.74 -6.92 4.76
N THR A 82 1.50 -7.37 5.98
CA THR A 82 0.62 -8.51 6.27
C THR A 82 -0.74 -7.97 6.67
N PHE A 83 -1.80 -8.51 6.12
CA PHE A 83 -3.14 -7.95 6.34
C PHE A 83 -4.25 -9.01 6.37
N ASN A 84 -5.26 -8.69 7.15
CA ASN A 84 -6.62 -9.20 6.99
C ASN A 84 -7.46 -8.02 6.50
N MET A 85 -7.87 -8.08 5.24
CA MET A 85 -8.44 -6.92 4.53
C MET A 85 -9.60 -6.28 5.31
N ARG A 86 -9.54 -4.95 5.44
CA ARG A 86 -10.52 -4.11 6.17
C ARG A 86 -10.54 -4.30 7.69
N ASN A 87 -9.77 -5.26 8.24
CA ASN A 87 -9.72 -5.50 9.67
C ASN A 87 -8.43 -4.98 10.30
N TRP A 88 -7.30 -5.48 9.86
CA TRP A 88 -6.01 -5.09 10.41
C TRP A 88 -4.86 -5.28 9.41
N SER A 89 -3.76 -4.61 9.69
CA SER A 89 -2.47 -4.82 9.03
C SER A 89 -1.32 -4.74 10.04
N LYS A 90 -0.22 -5.41 9.72
CA LYS A 90 1.10 -5.21 10.31
C LYS A 90 2.07 -4.83 9.18
N ILE A 91 2.88 -3.80 9.40
CA ILE A 91 3.83 -3.31 8.40
C ILE A 91 5.24 -3.47 8.93
N TYR A 92 6.07 -4.17 8.18
CA TYR A 92 7.49 -4.37 8.45
C TYR A 92 8.29 -3.56 7.45
N LEU A 93 9.03 -2.57 7.92
CA LEU A 93 9.97 -1.78 7.11
C LEU A 93 11.33 -2.48 7.14
N ASN A 94 12.01 -2.58 6.01
CA ASN A 94 13.34 -3.16 5.95
C ASN A 94 14.29 -2.45 6.94
N ASP A 95 15.01 -3.21 7.74
CA ASP A 95 15.88 -2.71 8.81
C ASP A 95 17.10 -1.93 8.31
N LYS A 96 17.44 -2.05 7.02
CA LYS A 96 18.56 -1.35 6.37
C LYS A 96 18.26 0.11 5.98
N VAL A 97 17.00 0.56 6.14
CA VAL A 97 16.63 1.94 5.82
C VAL A 97 17.16 2.93 6.86
N SER A 98 17.49 4.14 6.41
CA SER A 98 17.88 5.24 7.29
C SER A 98 16.70 5.75 8.13
N ALA A 99 16.99 6.46 9.23
CA ALA A 99 15.95 7.09 10.04
C ALA A 99 15.14 8.15 9.27
N GLN A 100 15.73 8.80 8.26
CA GLN A 100 15.05 9.76 7.40
C GLN A 100 14.07 9.05 6.46
N GLN A 101 14.48 7.95 5.84
CA GLN A 101 13.61 7.12 5.01
C GLN A 101 12.46 6.51 5.81
N GLU A 102 12.72 6.04 7.02
CA GLU A 102 11.69 5.51 7.93
C GLU A 102 10.59 6.55 8.18
N LYS A 103 10.95 7.77 8.57
CA LYS A 103 10.00 8.89 8.77
C LYS A 103 9.23 9.23 7.50
N ALA A 104 9.89 9.21 6.35
CA ALA A 104 9.25 9.49 5.07
C ALA A 104 8.23 8.39 4.69
N VAL A 105 8.56 7.11 4.90
CA VAL A 105 7.62 6.01 4.68
C VAL A 105 6.44 6.12 5.65
N GLU A 106 6.68 6.36 6.93
CA GLU A 106 5.62 6.54 7.94
C GLU A 106 4.64 7.66 7.53
N ALA A 107 5.16 8.79 7.05
CA ALA A 107 4.36 9.91 6.55
C ALA A 107 3.57 9.56 5.27
N LEU A 108 4.09 8.66 4.42
CA LEU A 108 3.43 8.20 3.21
C LEU A 108 2.29 7.19 3.46
N LEU A 109 2.33 6.42 4.56
CA LEU A 109 1.34 5.38 4.83
C LEU A 109 -0.10 5.90 4.79
N PRO A 110 -0.49 6.99 5.47
CA PRO A 110 -1.86 7.51 5.42
C PRO A 110 -2.25 8.09 4.05
N ILE A 111 -1.29 8.44 3.21
CA ILE A 111 -1.50 9.10 1.92
C ILE A 111 -1.57 8.05 0.80
N ALA A 112 -0.47 7.32 0.59
CA ALA A 112 -0.31 6.38 -0.52
C ALA A 112 -0.88 4.98 -0.21
N PHE A 113 -0.93 4.59 1.07
CA PHE A 113 -1.29 3.25 1.53
C PHE A 113 -2.40 3.28 2.60
N ALA A 114 -3.30 4.24 2.50
CA ALA A 114 -4.37 4.49 3.47
C ALA A 114 -5.23 3.25 3.78
N GLY A 115 -5.40 2.34 2.81
CA GLY A 115 -6.13 1.08 3.01
C GLY A 115 -5.48 0.16 4.04
N PHE A 116 -4.15 0.16 4.13
CA PHE A 116 -3.41 -0.59 5.14
C PHE A 116 -3.21 0.20 6.42
N HIS A 117 -2.99 1.52 6.30
CA HIS A 117 -2.77 2.38 7.46
C HIS A 117 -3.97 2.43 8.41
N ARG A 118 -5.22 2.44 7.89
CA ARG A 118 -6.44 2.56 8.73
C ARG A 118 -6.63 1.46 9.77
N GLY A 119 -6.10 0.27 9.52
CA GLY A 119 -6.19 -0.87 10.44
C GLY A 119 -4.82 -1.30 10.97
N MET A 120 -3.82 -0.43 10.89
CA MET A 120 -2.45 -0.75 11.24
C MET A 120 -2.29 -1.00 12.74
N LEU A 121 -1.87 -2.21 13.10
CA LEU A 121 -1.56 -2.63 14.47
C LEU A 121 -0.12 -2.28 14.84
N SER A 122 0.80 -2.37 13.88
CA SER A 122 2.21 -2.08 14.09
C SER A 122 2.90 -1.61 12.81
N PHE A 123 3.90 -0.74 12.99
CA PHE A 123 4.88 -0.34 11.99
C PHE A 123 6.25 -0.51 12.63
N THR A 124 7.04 -1.49 12.19
CA THR A 124 8.30 -1.87 12.84
C THR A 124 9.38 -2.16 11.81
N LYS A 125 10.64 -1.87 12.16
CA LYS A 125 11.79 -2.28 11.34
C LYS A 125 12.08 -3.75 11.57
N ALA A 126 12.31 -4.48 10.49
CA ALA A 126 12.65 -5.90 10.53
C ALA A 126 13.41 -6.35 9.29
N PRO A 127 14.18 -7.44 9.36
CA PRO A 127 14.77 -8.05 8.19
C PRO A 127 13.68 -8.50 7.21
N ILE A 128 13.83 -8.12 5.93
CA ILE A 128 12.99 -8.58 4.83
C ILE A 128 13.90 -9.24 3.81
N THR A 129 13.55 -10.46 3.41
CA THR A 129 14.19 -11.14 2.28
C THR A 129 13.29 -11.10 1.07
N MET A 130 13.87 -10.98 -0.13
CA MET A 130 13.13 -11.01 -1.38
C MET A 130 14.00 -11.60 -2.50
N ASP A 131 13.40 -12.45 -3.31
CA ASP A 131 13.94 -13.01 -4.55
C ASP A 131 12.83 -12.93 -5.60
N ILE A 132 12.97 -12.00 -6.53
CA ILE A 132 11.96 -11.68 -7.54
C ILE A 132 12.53 -12.00 -8.91
N THR A 133 12.03 -13.07 -9.52
CA THR A 133 12.35 -13.46 -10.89
C THR A 133 11.07 -13.50 -11.74
N GLU A 134 11.22 -13.58 -13.06
CA GLU A 134 10.07 -13.71 -13.96
C GLU A 134 9.24 -14.97 -13.72
N LYS A 135 9.86 -16.05 -13.22
CA LYS A 135 9.21 -17.35 -13.04
C LYS A 135 8.71 -17.57 -11.63
N ARG A 136 9.38 -17.01 -10.64
CA ARG A 136 9.11 -17.27 -9.24
C ARG A 136 9.40 -16.04 -8.39
N VAL A 137 8.56 -15.81 -7.42
CA VAL A 137 8.72 -14.73 -6.46
C VAL A 137 8.65 -15.30 -5.07
N ARG A 138 9.65 -14.98 -4.25
CA ARG A 138 9.73 -15.31 -2.84
C ARG A 138 10.01 -14.06 -2.04
N PHE A 139 9.33 -13.92 -0.92
CA PHE A 139 9.67 -12.91 0.05
C PHE A 139 9.24 -13.33 1.45
N SER A 140 9.93 -12.83 2.46
CA SER A 140 9.58 -13.10 3.85
C SER A 140 9.95 -11.94 4.77
N GLY A 141 9.26 -11.88 5.89
CA GLY A 141 9.52 -11.08 7.07
C GLY A 141 9.42 -11.93 8.33
N PRO A 142 9.41 -11.34 9.54
CA PRO A 142 9.46 -12.10 10.79
C PRO A 142 8.32 -13.11 10.97
N GLU A 143 7.12 -12.78 10.54
CA GLU A 143 5.91 -13.56 10.79
C GLU A 143 5.29 -14.13 9.50
N SER A 144 5.84 -13.79 8.34
CA SER A 144 5.19 -14.07 7.04
C SER A 144 6.17 -14.57 6.00
N SER A 145 5.71 -15.47 5.15
CA SER A 145 6.46 -15.91 3.98
C SER A 145 5.54 -16.17 2.79
N VAL A 146 6.03 -15.83 1.61
CA VAL A 146 5.36 -16.07 0.33
C VAL A 146 6.34 -16.75 -0.62
N ASP A 147 5.82 -17.74 -1.32
CA ASP A 147 6.45 -18.40 -2.46
C ASP A 147 5.37 -18.55 -3.53
N MET A 148 5.55 -17.94 -4.68
CA MET A 148 4.60 -18.00 -5.78
C MET A 148 5.30 -18.21 -7.13
N GLU A 149 4.64 -18.94 -8.01
CA GLU A 149 5.10 -19.24 -9.36
C GLU A 149 4.23 -18.53 -10.42
N VAL A 150 4.87 -18.10 -11.50
CA VAL A 150 4.17 -17.43 -12.61
C VAL A 150 3.17 -18.39 -13.26
N MET A 151 1.99 -17.89 -13.58
CA MET A 151 1.05 -18.64 -14.40
C MET A 151 1.39 -18.47 -15.88
N SER A 152 1.53 -19.60 -16.54
CA SER A 152 1.80 -19.64 -17.98
C SER A 152 0.53 -19.85 -18.77
N GLY A 153 0.32 -19.02 -19.76
CA GLY A 153 -0.73 -19.12 -20.78
C GLY A 153 -0.26 -19.90 -22.02
N PHE A 154 -0.90 -19.59 -23.13
CA PHE A 154 -0.58 -20.21 -24.41
C PHE A 154 0.88 -19.96 -24.82
N GLY A 155 1.55 -21.02 -25.25
CA GLY A 155 2.96 -20.97 -25.65
C GLY A 155 3.95 -20.73 -24.51
N GLY A 156 3.56 -21.00 -23.26
CA GLY A 156 4.42 -20.85 -22.07
C GLY A 156 4.66 -19.39 -21.65
N LYS A 157 3.99 -18.42 -22.24
CA LYS A 157 4.14 -17.00 -21.90
C LYS A 157 3.43 -16.70 -20.56
N PRO A 158 3.96 -15.78 -19.73
CA PRO A 158 3.27 -15.32 -18.53
C PRO A 158 1.86 -14.79 -18.84
N VAL A 159 0.89 -15.11 -17.99
CA VAL A 159 -0.44 -14.52 -18.05
C VAL A 159 -0.34 -13.07 -17.54
N GLN A 160 -0.63 -12.12 -18.42
CA GLN A 160 -0.65 -10.69 -18.10
C GLN A 160 -2.06 -10.12 -18.20
N ILE A 161 -2.41 -9.24 -17.30
CA ILE A 161 -3.69 -8.55 -17.27
C ILE A 161 -3.41 -7.05 -17.39
N LYS A 162 -4.08 -6.41 -18.35
CA LYS A 162 -3.92 -4.97 -18.62
C LYS A 162 -5.22 -4.24 -18.34
N ASN A 163 -5.12 -2.93 -18.18
CA ASN A 163 -6.27 -2.03 -17.97
C ASN A 163 -7.09 -2.39 -16.73
N LEU A 164 -6.40 -2.72 -15.63
CA LEU A 164 -7.07 -2.91 -14.35
C LEU A 164 -7.74 -1.61 -13.88
N PRO A 165 -8.83 -1.71 -13.08
CA PRO A 165 -9.51 -0.54 -12.52
C PRO A 165 -8.60 0.35 -11.66
N ASN A 166 -7.60 -0.23 -10.99
CA ASN A 166 -6.60 0.52 -10.26
C ASN A 166 -5.47 0.96 -11.19
N PRO A 167 -5.38 2.26 -11.54
CA PRO A 167 -4.38 2.77 -12.48
C PRO A 167 -2.94 2.69 -11.94
N ALA A 168 -2.76 2.46 -10.63
CA ALA A 168 -1.43 2.27 -10.05
C ALA A 168 -0.75 1.00 -10.54
N TYR A 169 -1.50 -0.03 -10.99
CA TYR A 169 -0.94 -1.29 -11.48
C TYR A 169 -0.79 -1.26 -13.00
N GLN A 170 0.46 -1.19 -13.49
CA GLN A 170 0.73 -0.97 -14.91
C GLN A 170 0.95 -2.24 -15.73
N ASP A 171 1.58 -3.26 -15.14
CA ASP A 171 2.02 -4.49 -15.82
C ASP A 171 1.70 -5.73 -14.96
N TYR A 172 0.44 -5.88 -14.61
CA TYR A 172 -0.01 -6.99 -13.76
C TYR A 172 0.31 -8.35 -14.39
N THR A 173 1.14 -9.12 -13.71
CA THR A 173 1.46 -10.50 -14.08
C THR A 173 0.86 -11.44 -13.05
N GLN A 174 0.11 -12.43 -13.52
CA GLN A 174 -0.59 -13.39 -12.67
C GLN A 174 0.37 -14.49 -12.18
N TYR A 175 0.35 -14.71 -10.89
CA TYR A 175 1.04 -15.80 -10.20
C TYR A 175 0.04 -16.68 -9.44
N LYS A 176 0.47 -17.87 -9.09
CA LYS A 176 -0.20 -18.79 -8.19
C LYS A 176 0.68 -19.00 -6.96
N SER A 177 0.09 -18.89 -5.79
CA SER A 177 0.77 -19.17 -4.53
C SER A 177 1.15 -20.66 -4.44
N VAL A 178 2.42 -20.94 -4.26
CA VAL A 178 2.93 -22.27 -3.86
C VAL A 178 2.79 -22.40 -2.35
N ALA A 179 3.15 -21.34 -1.63
CA ALA A 179 2.97 -21.22 -0.20
C ALA A 179 2.78 -19.74 0.18
N HIS A 180 1.75 -19.48 0.98
CA HIS A 180 1.46 -18.19 1.54
C HIS A 180 1.14 -18.37 3.02
N LYS A 181 2.04 -17.95 3.89
CA LYS A 181 1.99 -18.26 5.33
C LYS A 181 2.11 -17.00 6.17
N HIS A 182 1.45 -17.04 7.31
CA HIS A 182 1.61 -16.08 8.39
C HIS A 182 1.42 -16.81 9.73
N ALA A 183 2.19 -16.41 10.75
CA ALA A 183 2.00 -16.87 12.11
C ALA A 183 2.41 -15.76 13.07
N SER A 184 1.43 -15.23 13.80
CA SER A 184 1.61 -14.20 14.83
C SER A 184 0.65 -14.43 15.99
N ASP A 185 0.73 -13.57 17.00
CA ASP A 185 -0.23 -13.47 18.11
C ASP A 185 -1.66 -13.11 17.63
N LYS A 186 -1.76 -12.45 16.47
CA LYS A 186 -3.04 -11.98 15.92
C LYS A 186 -3.76 -13.02 15.08
N ALA A 187 -3.01 -13.78 14.27
CA ALA A 187 -3.59 -14.76 13.35
C ALA A 187 -2.54 -15.75 12.86
N THR A 188 -3.01 -16.91 12.39
CA THR A 188 -2.20 -17.91 11.71
C THR A 188 -2.93 -18.42 10.49
N TRP A 189 -2.24 -18.47 9.34
CA TRP A 189 -2.75 -19.10 8.13
C TRP A 189 -1.66 -19.77 7.30
N SER A 190 -2.09 -20.69 6.45
CA SER A 190 -1.25 -21.34 5.45
C SER A 190 -2.12 -21.65 4.23
N HIS A 191 -1.87 -20.97 3.12
CA HIS A 191 -2.59 -21.14 1.87
C HIS A 191 -1.64 -21.63 0.76
N SER A 192 -2.20 -22.33 -0.22
CA SER A 192 -1.53 -22.71 -1.47
C SER A 192 -2.57 -22.76 -2.60
N GLY A 193 -2.11 -22.64 -3.85
CA GLY A 193 -3.02 -22.60 -5.00
C GLY A 193 -3.88 -21.35 -5.09
N THR A 194 -3.61 -20.36 -4.26
CA THR A 194 -4.36 -19.09 -4.18
C THR A 194 -3.76 -18.02 -5.07
N ASN A 195 -4.41 -16.85 -5.11
CA ASN A 195 -3.99 -15.73 -5.95
C ASN A 195 -2.64 -15.16 -5.55
N GLY A 196 -1.83 -14.86 -6.55
CA GLY A 196 -0.61 -14.08 -6.42
C GLY A 196 -0.42 -13.22 -7.65
N PHE A 197 0.29 -12.11 -7.52
CA PHE A 197 0.64 -11.26 -8.64
C PHE A 197 1.89 -10.44 -8.39
N THR A 198 2.49 -9.95 -9.47
CA THR A 198 3.42 -8.84 -9.45
C THR A 198 2.91 -7.72 -10.34
N SER A 199 3.29 -6.48 -10.03
CA SER A 199 3.06 -5.33 -10.89
C SER A 199 4.07 -4.24 -10.61
N THR A 200 4.34 -3.41 -11.61
CA THR A 200 4.90 -2.09 -11.37
C THR A 200 3.78 -1.20 -10.86
N MET A 201 4.02 -0.56 -9.75
CA MET A 201 3.13 0.43 -9.15
C MET A 201 3.75 1.81 -9.30
N GLU A 202 2.97 2.77 -9.78
CA GLU A 202 3.36 4.18 -9.83
C GLU A 202 2.31 5.03 -9.13
N LEU A 203 2.75 5.82 -8.15
CA LEU A 203 1.92 6.69 -7.33
C LEU A 203 2.64 8.02 -7.10
N GLY A 204 1.88 9.11 -6.96
CA GLY A 204 2.44 10.43 -6.66
C GLY A 204 1.38 11.43 -6.21
N SER A 205 1.84 12.55 -5.67
CA SER A 205 0.99 13.73 -5.43
C SER A 205 0.44 14.22 -6.77
N LYS A 206 -0.80 14.68 -6.76
CA LYS A 206 -1.36 15.36 -7.94
C LYS A 206 -0.67 16.73 -8.07
N ASN A 207 -0.02 16.94 -9.20
CA ASN A 207 0.49 18.26 -9.60
C ASN A 207 -0.65 19.21 -9.90
#